data_c46d1218fb634d08ad86a56cd2777987
#
_entry.id   c46d1218fb634d08ad86a56cd2777987
#
_cell.length_a   1.000
_cell.length_b   1.000
_cell.length_c   1.000
_cell.angle_alpha   90.00
_cell.angle_beta   90.00
_cell.angle_gamma   90.00
#
_symmetry.space_group_name_H-M   'P 1'
#
loop_
_entity.id
_entity.type
_entity.pdbx_description
1 polymer ?
#
loop_
_entity_poly.entity_id
_entity_poly.type
_entity_poly.pdbx_seq_one_letter_code
_entity_poly.pdbx_strand_id
1 'polypeptide(L)'
;MLEIKDLSVSYGNREIVHNVDFFVQPGETVCIVGESGSGKSTLLKAITGLLGQEGHITGGRIEFDGRNLAQSDPKEYRSLRGSRIAMVYQHAGESMDPVMRIGRQFQEELSLKGKIGRRESDRKATECMKQLLLKEPERILRSYPSMLSGGTNQRVALALAMVMEPDLILADEPTSALDVTVQAEVVKAMQNMKKATNAAILMVTHNMGVVAQMADKVGVMKSGKLIEWGTAEEILSHPVHDYTKMLMSCVLRMETEDE
;
A
#
# COMPACT_ATOMS: atom_id res chain seq x y z
N MET A 1 -0.15 0.47 -16.57
CA MET A 1 0.72 1.14 -15.61
C MET A 1 1.61 0.15 -14.87
N LEU A 2 1.11 -0.71 -13.98
CA LEU A 2 1.87 -1.84 -13.41
C LEU A 2 1.36 -3.16 -14.00
N GLU A 3 2.25 -3.98 -14.52
CA GLU A 3 1.95 -5.33 -15.01
C GLU A 3 2.95 -6.32 -14.40
N ILE A 4 2.44 -7.38 -13.81
CA ILE A 4 3.20 -8.49 -13.25
C ILE A 4 2.93 -9.70 -14.12
N LYS A 5 4.00 -10.35 -14.62
CA LYS A 5 3.91 -11.53 -15.48
C LYS A 5 4.84 -12.64 -15.01
N ASP A 6 4.28 -13.83 -14.78
CA ASP A 6 4.97 -15.05 -14.39
C ASP A 6 5.95 -14.82 -13.22
N LEU A 7 5.64 -13.88 -12.32
CA LEU A 7 6.56 -13.46 -11.28
C LEU A 7 6.79 -14.56 -10.25
N SER A 8 8.05 -14.95 -10.10
CA SER A 8 8.54 -15.85 -9.06
C SER A 8 9.62 -15.18 -8.22
N VAL A 9 9.53 -15.35 -6.89
CA VAL A 9 10.45 -14.74 -5.93
C VAL A 9 10.89 -15.77 -4.90
N SER A 10 12.20 -15.80 -4.62
CA SER A 10 12.80 -16.69 -3.62
C SER A 10 13.58 -15.93 -2.55
N TYR A 11 13.66 -16.51 -1.36
CA TYR A 11 14.62 -16.17 -0.31
C TYR A 11 15.55 -17.36 -0.08
N GLY A 12 16.84 -17.20 -0.37
CA GLY A 12 17.76 -18.32 -0.46
C GLY A 12 17.25 -19.37 -1.45
N ASN A 13 17.09 -20.62 -0.99
CA ASN A 13 16.59 -21.73 -1.81
C ASN A 13 15.06 -21.93 -1.71
N ARG A 14 14.35 -21.09 -0.99
CA ARG A 14 12.90 -21.23 -0.80
C ARG A 14 12.14 -20.26 -1.69
N GLU A 15 11.39 -20.77 -2.63
CA GLU A 15 10.46 -19.98 -3.42
C GLU A 15 9.23 -19.62 -2.58
N ILE A 16 8.87 -18.33 -2.59
CA ILE A 16 7.78 -17.76 -1.78
C ILE A 16 6.62 -17.28 -2.67
N VAL A 17 6.93 -16.79 -3.88
CA VAL A 17 5.95 -16.35 -4.86
C VAL A 17 6.16 -17.17 -6.12
N HIS A 18 5.08 -17.74 -6.67
CA HIS A 18 5.13 -18.73 -7.75
C HIS A 18 4.26 -18.29 -8.92
N ASN A 19 4.88 -17.87 -10.02
CA ASN A 19 4.22 -17.58 -11.31
C ASN A 19 2.95 -16.71 -11.13
N VAL A 20 3.09 -15.54 -10.53
CA VAL A 20 1.98 -14.62 -10.27
C VAL A 20 1.80 -13.67 -11.45
N ASP A 21 0.54 -13.54 -11.91
CA ASP A 21 0.11 -12.68 -12.99
C ASP A 21 -1.01 -11.76 -12.54
N PHE A 22 -0.84 -10.44 -12.69
CA PHE A 22 -1.92 -9.46 -12.54
C PHE A 22 -1.50 -8.10 -13.09
N PHE A 23 -2.43 -7.16 -13.14
CA PHE A 23 -2.15 -5.79 -13.58
C PHE A 23 -2.93 -4.77 -12.76
N VAL A 24 -2.42 -3.53 -12.71
CA VAL A 24 -3.04 -2.38 -12.07
C VAL A 24 -3.10 -1.25 -13.09
N GLN A 25 -4.31 -0.74 -13.33
CA GLN A 25 -4.54 0.41 -14.22
C GLN A 25 -4.37 1.74 -13.47
N PRO A 26 -4.12 2.86 -14.17
CA PRO A 26 -4.14 4.19 -13.54
C PRO A 26 -5.48 4.45 -12.83
N GLY A 27 -5.41 4.97 -11.59
CA GLY A 27 -6.60 5.27 -10.78
C GLY A 27 -7.36 4.04 -10.24
N GLU A 28 -6.93 2.82 -10.54
CA GLU A 28 -7.54 1.58 -10.06
C GLU A 28 -7.03 1.20 -8.68
N THR A 29 -7.90 0.66 -7.83
CA THR A 29 -7.52 0.01 -6.58
C THR A 29 -7.57 -1.49 -6.74
N VAL A 30 -6.43 -2.14 -6.62
CA VAL A 30 -6.29 -3.59 -6.61
C VAL A 30 -5.97 -4.06 -5.20
N CYS A 31 -6.74 -4.99 -4.67
CA CYS A 31 -6.47 -5.61 -3.38
C CYS A 31 -5.99 -7.05 -3.57
N ILE A 32 -4.84 -7.39 -2.99
CA ILE A 32 -4.36 -8.78 -2.89
C ILE A 32 -4.66 -9.28 -1.48
N VAL A 33 -5.47 -10.32 -1.40
CA VAL A 33 -5.92 -10.90 -0.13
C VAL A 33 -5.40 -12.32 0.06
N GLY A 34 -5.41 -12.81 1.30
CA GLY A 34 -4.97 -14.16 1.66
C GLY A 34 -4.44 -14.22 3.09
N GLU A 35 -4.22 -15.42 3.59
CA GLU A 35 -3.69 -15.64 4.95
C GLU A 35 -2.29 -15.07 5.15
N SER A 36 -1.87 -14.93 6.42
CA SER A 36 -0.50 -14.55 6.76
C SER A 36 0.49 -15.57 6.19
N GLY A 37 1.60 -15.10 5.62
CA GLY A 37 2.60 -15.96 4.99
C GLY A 37 2.27 -16.40 3.55
N SER A 38 1.16 -15.99 2.94
CA SER A 38 0.83 -16.34 1.56
C SER A 38 1.69 -15.66 0.49
N GLY A 39 2.64 -14.77 0.85
CA GLY A 39 3.56 -14.12 -0.08
C GLY A 39 3.22 -12.67 -0.43
N LYS A 40 2.13 -12.09 0.09
CA LYS A 40 1.66 -10.73 -0.26
C LYS A 40 2.70 -9.63 -0.04
N SER A 41 3.29 -9.56 1.15
CA SER A 41 4.32 -8.53 1.44
C SER A 41 5.61 -8.78 0.65
N THR A 42 5.93 -10.04 0.30
CA THR A 42 7.04 -10.38 -0.61
C THR A 42 6.78 -9.81 -2.01
N LEU A 43 5.55 -9.89 -2.49
CA LEU A 43 5.13 -9.32 -3.75
C LEU A 43 5.35 -7.79 -3.77
N LEU A 44 4.91 -7.06 -2.74
CA LEU A 44 5.16 -5.61 -2.63
C LEU A 44 6.66 -5.27 -2.56
N LYS A 45 7.44 -6.06 -1.81
CA LYS A 45 8.90 -5.90 -1.74
C LYS A 45 9.59 -6.14 -3.08
N ALA A 46 9.11 -7.10 -3.88
CA ALA A 46 9.62 -7.33 -5.22
C ALA A 46 9.35 -6.12 -6.14
N ILE A 47 8.13 -5.58 -6.11
CA ILE A 47 7.75 -4.40 -6.90
C ILE A 47 8.57 -3.16 -6.52
N THR A 48 8.94 -3.00 -5.24
CA THR A 48 9.78 -1.89 -4.78
C THR A 48 11.29 -2.15 -4.89
N GLY A 49 11.72 -3.37 -5.23
CA GLY A 49 13.13 -3.75 -5.19
C GLY A 49 13.72 -3.78 -3.78
N LEU A 50 12.90 -4.10 -2.75
CA LEU A 50 13.27 -4.15 -1.33
C LEU A 50 13.25 -5.56 -0.76
N LEU A 51 13.61 -6.56 -1.56
CA LEU A 51 13.66 -7.97 -1.14
C LEU A 51 14.76 -8.26 -0.09
N GLY A 52 15.73 -7.34 0.10
CA GLY A 52 16.87 -7.57 0.99
C GLY A 52 17.95 -8.45 0.35
N GLN A 53 18.94 -8.86 1.15
CA GLN A 53 20.15 -9.56 0.62
C GLN A 53 19.86 -11.00 0.15
N GLU A 54 18.94 -11.69 0.82
CA GLU A 54 18.61 -13.09 0.50
C GLU A 54 17.47 -13.22 -0.52
N GLY A 55 16.71 -12.14 -0.75
CA GLY A 55 15.57 -12.14 -1.65
C GLY A 55 15.95 -11.80 -3.09
N HIS A 56 15.46 -12.58 -4.04
CA HIS A 56 15.70 -12.34 -5.47
C HIS A 56 14.53 -12.81 -6.32
N ILE A 57 14.34 -12.15 -7.46
CA ILE A 57 13.37 -12.55 -8.49
C ILE A 57 13.99 -13.69 -9.28
N THR A 58 13.33 -14.85 -9.28
CA THR A 58 13.79 -16.08 -9.97
C THR A 58 13.16 -16.26 -11.33
N GLY A 59 12.05 -15.60 -11.61
CA GLY A 59 11.36 -15.67 -12.91
C GLY A 59 10.39 -14.52 -13.12
N GLY A 60 9.98 -14.36 -14.36
CA GLY A 60 8.98 -13.39 -14.77
C GLY A 60 9.48 -11.95 -14.87
N ARG A 61 8.52 -11.01 -14.85
CA ARG A 61 8.81 -9.58 -15.00
C ARG A 61 7.85 -8.70 -14.23
N ILE A 62 8.33 -7.52 -13.86
CA ILE A 62 7.59 -6.43 -13.23
C ILE A 62 7.69 -5.23 -14.16
N GLU A 63 6.64 -4.92 -14.89
CA GLU A 63 6.63 -3.79 -15.80
C GLU A 63 5.87 -2.61 -15.18
N PHE A 64 6.54 -1.46 -15.10
CA PHE A 64 5.94 -0.19 -14.69
C PHE A 64 6.12 0.83 -15.81
N ASP A 65 4.99 1.25 -16.40
CA ASP A 65 4.95 2.12 -17.59
C ASP A 65 5.84 1.63 -18.75
N GLY A 66 5.78 0.32 -19.03
CA GLY A 66 6.52 -0.31 -20.11
C GLY A 66 8.01 -0.55 -19.82
N ARG A 67 8.45 -0.32 -18.57
CA ARG A 67 9.83 -0.60 -18.13
C ARG A 67 9.85 -1.81 -17.22
N ASN A 68 10.71 -2.79 -17.52
CA ASN A 68 10.89 -3.96 -16.68
C ASN A 68 11.78 -3.63 -15.47
N LEU A 69 11.16 -3.46 -14.32
CA LEU A 69 11.85 -3.13 -13.07
C LEU A 69 12.74 -4.28 -12.58
N ALA A 70 12.37 -5.53 -12.84
CA ALA A 70 13.14 -6.69 -12.40
C ALA A 70 14.56 -6.75 -13.00
N GLN A 71 14.78 -6.07 -14.12
CA GLN A 71 16.08 -5.97 -14.82
C GLN A 71 16.71 -4.58 -14.70
N SER A 72 16.07 -3.67 -13.96
CA SER A 72 16.54 -2.28 -13.84
C SER A 72 17.74 -2.15 -12.89
N ASP A 73 18.59 -1.17 -13.16
CA ASP A 73 19.68 -0.78 -12.25
C ASP A 73 19.08 -0.36 -10.88
N PRO A 74 19.70 -0.71 -9.76
CA PRO A 74 19.29 -0.22 -8.42
C PRO A 74 19.12 1.30 -8.32
N LYS A 75 19.82 2.09 -9.13
CA LYS A 75 19.65 3.53 -9.22
C LYS A 75 18.32 3.92 -9.86
N GLU A 76 17.85 3.18 -10.85
CA GLU A 76 16.55 3.40 -11.49
C GLU A 76 15.41 3.10 -10.51
N TYR A 77 15.45 1.97 -9.83
CA TYR A 77 14.53 1.69 -8.73
C TYR A 77 14.50 2.81 -7.69
N ARG A 78 15.69 3.30 -7.30
CA ARG A 78 15.79 4.39 -6.32
C ARG A 78 15.14 5.68 -6.81
N SER A 79 15.21 5.98 -8.11
CA SER A 79 14.59 7.18 -8.69
C SER A 79 13.06 7.11 -8.75
N LEU A 80 12.49 5.90 -8.82
CA LEU A 80 11.04 5.69 -8.83
C LEU A 80 10.44 5.70 -7.43
N ARG A 81 11.17 5.16 -6.45
CA ARG A 81 10.71 5.13 -5.05
C ARG A 81 10.61 6.53 -4.47
N GLY A 82 9.51 6.79 -3.77
CA GLY A 82 9.19 8.10 -3.18
C GLY A 82 8.73 9.14 -4.20
N SER A 83 9.05 9.00 -5.49
CA SER A 83 8.65 9.96 -6.53
C SER A 83 7.42 9.51 -7.32
N ARG A 84 7.46 8.30 -7.89
CA ARG A 84 6.39 7.71 -8.71
C ARG A 84 5.72 6.50 -8.05
N ILE A 85 6.45 5.77 -7.24
CA ILE A 85 5.96 4.62 -6.46
C ILE A 85 6.18 4.94 -4.99
N ALA A 86 5.09 5.12 -4.24
CA ALA A 86 5.13 5.31 -2.80
C ALA A 86 4.73 4.03 -2.07
N MET A 87 5.22 3.84 -0.84
CA MET A 87 4.86 2.69 -0.02
C MET A 87 4.36 3.13 1.36
N VAL A 88 3.26 2.54 1.79
CA VAL A 88 2.68 2.69 3.12
C VAL A 88 2.78 1.34 3.83
N TYR A 89 3.44 1.32 4.97
CA TYR A 89 3.68 0.12 5.76
C TYR A 89 2.61 -0.11 6.81
N GLN A 90 2.50 -1.35 7.27
CA GLN A 90 1.57 -1.78 8.31
C GLN A 90 1.72 -0.97 9.61
N HIS A 91 2.96 -0.75 10.05
CA HIS A 91 3.30 0.04 11.23
C HIS A 91 3.84 1.41 10.82
N ALA A 92 2.94 2.31 10.46
CA ALA A 92 3.31 3.63 9.95
C ALA A 92 4.22 4.44 10.89
N GLY A 93 4.00 4.33 12.20
CA GLY A 93 4.84 5.00 13.21
C GLY A 93 6.30 4.54 13.17
N GLU A 94 6.54 3.27 12.81
CA GLU A 94 7.88 2.69 12.70
C GLU A 94 8.57 3.05 11.37
N SER A 95 7.81 3.44 10.36
CA SER A 95 8.35 3.88 9.06
C SER A 95 8.81 5.33 9.05
N MET A 96 8.41 6.11 10.04
CA MET A 96 8.81 7.50 10.23
C MET A 96 10.02 7.60 11.15
N ASP A 97 10.87 8.62 10.95
CA ASP A 97 12.00 8.88 11.84
C ASP A 97 11.47 9.35 13.23
N PRO A 98 11.69 8.56 14.31
CA PRO A 98 11.12 8.84 15.62
C PRO A 98 11.73 10.09 16.30
N VAL A 99 12.92 10.51 15.89
CA VAL A 99 13.62 11.68 16.47
C VAL A 99 13.50 12.94 15.62
N MET A 100 12.74 12.84 14.51
CA MET A 100 12.50 13.95 13.60
C MET A 100 11.04 14.41 13.66
N ARG A 101 10.80 15.72 13.69
CA ARG A 101 9.44 16.27 13.64
C ARG A 101 8.79 15.97 12.29
N ILE A 102 7.47 15.74 12.29
CA ILE A 102 6.70 15.44 11.07
C ILE A 102 6.94 16.46 9.96
N GLY A 103 6.89 17.76 10.25
CA GLY A 103 7.12 18.80 9.24
C GLY A 103 8.52 18.76 8.61
N ARG A 104 9.53 18.27 9.34
CA ARG A 104 10.86 18.08 8.79
C ARG A 104 10.92 16.88 7.84
N GLN A 105 10.21 15.79 8.15
CA GLN A 105 10.11 14.61 7.30
C GLN A 105 9.43 14.98 5.97
N PHE A 106 8.35 15.75 5.99
CA PHE A 106 7.73 16.28 4.76
C PHE A 106 8.70 17.15 3.94
N GLN A 107 9.49 17.99 4.60
CA GLN A 107 10.46 18.83 3.91
C GLN A 107 11.56 17.99 3.26
N GLU A 108 12.05 16.94 3.91
CA GLU A 108 13.05 16.04 3.35
C GLU A 108 12.50 15.28 2.15
N GLU A 109 11.30 14.71 2.26
CA GLU A 109 10.63 14.00 1.18
C GLU A 109 10.45 14.92 -0.05
N LEU A 110 9.88 16.10 0.13
CA LEU A 110 9.68 17.07 -0.95
C LEU A 110 11.00 17.56 -1.56
N SER A 111 12.08 17.56 -0.78
CA SER A 111 13.42 17.98 -1.26
C SER A 111 14.02 17.01 -2.28
N LEU A 112 13.49 15.78 -2.40
CA LEU A 112 13.90 14.82 -3.43
C LEU A 112 13.57 15.31 -4.85
N LYS A 113 12.51 16.13 -5.02
CA LYS A 113 12.15 16.76 -6.30
C LYS A 113 12.87 18.09 -6.56
N GLY A 114 13.61 18.63 -5.58
CA GLY A 114 14.33 19.89 -5.68
C GLY A 114 14.28 20.69 -4.38
N LYS A 115 15.04 21.79 -4.31
CA LYS A 115 15.06 22.64 -3.11
C LYS A 115 13.67 23.23 -2.84
N ILE A 116 13.14 23.00 -1.66
CA ILE A 116 11.87 23.54 -1.19
C ILE A 116 12.06 24.30 0.12
N GLY A 117 11.45 25.50 0.20
CA GLY A 117 11.44 26.28 1.44
C GLY A 117 10.45 25.70 2.45
N ARG A 118 10.74 25.90 3.75
CA ARG A 118 9.90 25.36 4.83
C ARG A 118 8.44 25.77 4.73
N ARG A 119 8.15 27.04 4.44
CA ARG A 119 6.75 27.52 4.31
C ARG A 119 5.99 26.80 3.23
N GLU A 120 6.62 26.54 2.09
CA GLU A 120 5.99 25.85 0.97
C GLU A 120 5.82 24.36 1.28
N SER A 121 6.79 23.72 1.93
CA SER A 121 6.68 22.37 2.43
C SER A 121 5.53 22.22 3.44
N ASP A 122 5.46 23.10 4.44
CA ASP A 122 4.40 23.08 5.45
C ASP A 122 3.01 23.29 4.81
N ARG A 123 2.90 24.15 3.77
CA ARG A 123 1.66 24.35 3.01
C ARG A 123 1.21 23.07 2.31
N LYS A 124 2.09 22.45 1.53
CA LYS A 124 1.79 21.19 0.82
C LYS A 124 1.42 20.06 1.78
N ALA A 125 2.18 19.90 2.85
CA ALA A 125 1.90 18.92 3.89
C ALA A 125 0.52 19.15 4.55
N THR A 126 0.19 20.41 4.84
CA THR A 126 -1.12 20.77 5.41
C THR A 126 -2.26 20.45 4.44
N GLU A 127 -2.10 20.71 3.15
CA GLU A 127 -3.09 20.36 2.13
C GLU A 127 -3.33 18.84 2.05
N CYS A 128 -2.25 18.03 2.00
CA CYS A 128 -2.36 16.57 2.04
C CYS A 128 -3.04 16.08 3.32
N MET A 129 -2.65 16.61 4.47
CA MET A 129 -3.25 16.22 5.76
C MET A 129 -4.74 16.52 5.84
N LYS A 130 -5.20 17.65 5.28
CA LYS A 130 -6.62 18.01 5.22
C LYS A 130 -7.41 17.05 4.32
N GLN A 131 -6.85 16.61 3.20
CA GLN A 131 -7.48 15.59 2.34
C GLN A 131 -7.67 14.25 3.07
N LEU A 132 -6.75 13.94 3.99
CA LEU A 132 -6.80 12.75 4.84
C LEU A 132 -7.55 12.95 6.17
N LEU A 133 -8.35 14.01 6.27
CA LEU A 133 -9.20 14.32 7.42
C LEU A 133 -8.43 14.51 8.74
N LEU A 134 -7.13 14.87 8.66
CA LEU A 134 -6.33 15.18 9.82
C LEU A 134 -6.70 16.56 10.38
N LYS A 135 -7.07 16.59 11.64
CA LYS A 135 -7.36 17.83 12.37
C LYS A 135 -6.04 18.46 12.87
N GLU A 136 -6.00 19.78 12.95
CA GLU A 136 -4.86 20.55 13.46
C GLU A 136 -3.51 20.23 12.77
N PRO A 137 -3.40 20.32 11.42
CA PRO A 137 -2.17 19.96 10.69
C PRO A 137 -0.93 20.70 11.20
N GLU A 138 -1.07 21.98 11.59
CA GLU A 138 0.02 22.81 12.10
C GLU A 138 0.59 22.28 13.42
N ARG A 139 -0.23 21.68 14.27
CA ARG A 139 0.20 20.99 15.48
C ARG A 139 0.92 19.69 15.13
N ILE A 140 0.37 18.91 14.20
CA ILE A 140 0.96 17.64 13.74
C ILE A 140 2.36 17.91 13.16
N LEU A 141 2.54 18.93 12.32
CA LEU A 141 3.83 19.29 11.74
C LEU A 141 4.92 19.58 12.80
N ARG A 142 4.54 20.06 13.97
CA ARG A 142 5.46 20.35 15.09
C ARG A 142 5.69 19.14 16.00
N SER A 143 4.88 18.10 15.88
CA SER A 143 4.95 16.90 16.72
C SER A 143 6.00 15.91 16.21
N TYR A 144 6.40 14.99 17.09
CA TYR A 144 7.14 13.78 16.75
C TYR A 144 6.16 12.61 16.56
N PRO A 145 6.53 11.56 15.82
CA PRO A 145 5.67 10.38 15.64
C PRO A 145 5.17 9.78 16.96
N SER A 146 6.02 9.71 17.98
CA SER A 146 5.69 9.18 19.31
C SER A 146 4.62 9.98 20.08
N MET A 147 4.33 11.22 19.66
CA MET A 147 3.32 12.09 20.28
C MET A 147 1.93 11.94 19.65
N LEU A 148 1.80 11.10 18.61
CA LEU A 148 0.58 10.93 17.84
C LEU A 148 -0.05 9.56 18.14
N SER A 149 -1.38 9.45 17.99
CA SER A 149 -2.04 8.14 18.05
C SER A 149 -1.73 7.29 16.83
N GLY A 150 -1.93 5.96 16.92
CA GLY A 150 -1.69 5.03 15.82
C GLY A 150 -2.42 5.43 14.53
N GLY A 151 -3.72 5.76 14.62
CA GLY A 151 -4.51 6.20 13.45
C GLY A 151 -4.07 7.56 12.90
N THR A 152 -3.57 8.46 13.76
CA THR A 152 -2.98 9.73 13.30
C THR A 152 -1.67 9.46 12.58
N ASN A 153 -0.79 8.62 13.13
CA ASN A 153 0.46 8.22 12.48
C ASN A 153 0.21 7.55 11.13
N GLN A 154 -0.80 6.67 11.03
CA GLN A 154 -1.17 6.01 9.78
C GLN A 154 -1.58 7.04 8.71
N ARG A 155 -2.43 8.00 9.07
CA ARG A 155 -2.84 9.07 8.14
C ARG A 155 -1.70 10.03 7.80
N VAL A 156 -0.77 10.28 8.72
CA VAL A 156 0.44 11.06 8.42
C VAL A 156 1.36 10.32 7.45
N ALA A 157 1.54 9.00 7.60
CA ALA A 157 2.31 8.21 6.64
C ALA A 157 1.66 8.18 5.25
N LEU A 158 0.32 8.09 5.18
CA LEU A 158 -0.42 8.29 3.93
C LEU A 158 -0.17 9.68 3.33
N ALA A 159 -0.17 10.75 4.16
CA ALA A 159 0.11 12.10 3.69
C ALA A 159 1.55 12.24 3.16
N LEU A 160 2.53 11.62 3.82
CA LEU A 160 3.92 11.56 3.35
C LEU A 160 4.04 10.82 2.01
N ALA A 161 3.31 9.71 1.86
CA ALA A 161 3.27 8.97 0.60
C ALA A 161 2.65 9.80 -0.54
N MET A 162 1.62 10.60 -0.23
CA MET A 162 0.89 11.40 -1.21
C MET A 162 1.59 12.68 -1.63
N VAL A 163 2.37 13.32 -0.73
CA VAL A 163 2.91 14.68 -0.95
C VAL A 163 3.80 14.78 -2.17
N MET A 164 4.33 13.66 -2.62
CA MET A 164 5.12 13.51 -3.84
C MET A 164 4.27 13.26 -5.08
N GLU A 165 2.94 13.18 -4.95
CA GLU A 165 2.01 12.92 -6.06
C GLU A 165 2.43 11.68 -6.87
N PRO A 166 2.53 10.48 -6.23
CA PRO A 166 2.95 9.27 -6.93
C PRO A 166 1.87 8.76 -7.89
N ASP A 167 2.29 8.01 -8.89
CA ASP A 167 1.38 7.33 -9.82
C ASP A 167 0.81 6.04 -9.20
N LEU A 168 1.61 5.37 -8.35
CA LEU A 168 1.27 4.12 -7.68
C LEU A 168 1.55 4.19 -6.18
N ILE A 169 0.56 3.81 -5.39
CA ILE A 169 0.70 3.64 -3.94
C ILE A 169 0.60 2.15 -3.61
N LEU A 170 1.64 1.62 -3.01
CA LEU A 170 1.69 0.27 -2.45
C LEU A 170 1.33 0.35 -0.97
N ALA A 171 0.35 -0.41 -0.50
CA ALA A 171 -0.09 -0.40 0.88
C ALA A 171 -0.02 -1.82 1.47
N ASP A 172 0.86 -2.00 2.46
CA ASP A 172 1.01 -3.27 3.17
C ASP A 172 0.20 -3.22 4.46
N GLU A 173 -0.96 -3.87 4.47
CA GLU A 173 -1.90 -3.94 5.59
C GLU A 173 -2.15 -2.60 6.32
N PRO A 174 -2.56 -1.54 5.61
CA PRO A 174 -2.55 -0.17 6.13
C PRO A 174 -3.52 0.08 7.30
N THR A 175 -4.34 -0.90 7.68
CA THR A 175 -5.35 -0.77 8.73
C THR A 175 -5.28 -1.84 9.82
N SER A 176 -4.39 -2.83 9.71
CA SER A 176 -4.39 -4.04 10.56
C SER A 176 -4.09 -3.79 12.05
N ALA A 177 -3.38 -2.70 12.37
CA ALA A 177 -2.99 -2.37 13.75
C ALA A 177 -3.95 -1.34 14.41
N LEU A 178 -5.14 -1.13 13.84
CA LEU A 178 -6.07 -0.09 14.25
C LEU A 178 -7.39 -0.69 14.71
N ASP A 179 -8.04 -0.05 15.68
CA ASP A 179 -9.42 -0.37 16.05
C ASP A 179 -10.41 -0.06 14.91
N VAL A 180 -11.61 -0.65 14.96
CA VAL A 180 -12.61 -0.59 13.87
C VAL A 180 -12.98 0.85 13.50
N THR A 181 -13.13 1.72 14.48
CA THR A 181 -13.49 3.13 14.24
C THR A 181 -12.38 3.87 13.50
N VAL A 182 -11.14 3.67 13.93
CA VAL A 182 -9.96 4.28 13.31
C VAL A 182 -9.69 3.68 11.92
N GLN A 183 -9.93 2.37 11.73
CA GLN A 183 -9.88 1.75 10.40
C GLN A 183 -10.82 2.44 9.41
N ALA A 184 -12.08 2.68 9.81
CA ALA A 184 -13.04 3.37 8.95
C ALA A 184 -12.58 4.79 8.56
N GLU A 185 -11.96 5.52 9.49
CA GLU A 185 -11.37 6.84 9.19
C GLU A 185 -10.21 6.76 8.20
N VAL A 186 -9.32 5.76 8.33
CA VAL A 186 -8.19 5.55 7.41
C VAL A 186 -8.69 5.14 6.02
N VAL A 187 -9.67 4.23 5.93
CA VAL A 187 -10.29 3.83 4.66
C VAL A 187 -10.91 5.05 3.96
N LYS A 188 -11.68 5.86 4.70
CA LYS A 188 -12.25 7.10 4.16
C LYS A 188 -11.18 8.08 3.68
N ALA A 189 -10.08 8.19 4.42
CA ALA A 189 -8.94 9.01 4.03
C ALA A 189 -8.31 8.50 2.72
N MET A 190 -8.13 7.18 2.57
CA MET A 190 -7.61 6.57 1.35
C MET A 190 -8.55 6.74 0.15
N GLN A 191 -9.87 6.66 0.34
CA GLN A 191 -10.86 6.96 -0.69
C GLN A 191 -10.78 8.42 -1.17
N ASN A 192 -10.63 9.36 -0.22
CA ASN A 192 -10.45 10.78 -0.55
C ASN A 192 -9.14 11.01 -1.31
N MET A 193 -8.07 10.34 -0.90
CA MET A 193 -6.78 10.35 -1.58
C MET A 193 -6.92 9.90 -3.03
N LYS A 194 -7.53 8.73 -3.27
CA LYS A 194 -7.77 8.18 -4.62
C LYS A 194 -8.48 9.20 -5.51
N LYS A 195 -9.54 9.84 -4.99
CA LYS A 195 -10.30 10.86 -5.72
C LYS A 195 -9.48 12.12 -6.04
N ALA A 196 -8.57 12.51 -5.15
CA ALA A 196 -7.78 13.74 -5.28
C ALA A 196 -6.58 13.60 -6.22
N THR A 197 -5.95 12.42 -6.28
CA THR A 197 -4.66 12.22 -6.97
C THR A 197 -4.76 11.39 -8.25
N ASN A 198 -5.83 10.63 -8.45
CA ASN A 198 -5.95 9.61 -9.51
C ASN A 198 -4.80 8.56 -9.46
N ALA A 199 -4.10 8.46 -8.34
CA ALA A 199 -3.08 7.44 -8.15
C ALA A 199 -3.71 6.05 -8.13
N ALA A 200 -3.02 5.07 -8.70
CA ALA A 200 -3.40 3.68 -8.53
C ALA A 200 -2.98 3.20 -7.14
N ILE A 201 -3.74 2.26 -6.59
CA ILE A 201 -3.45 1.66 -5.28
C ILE A 201 -3.33 0.15 -5.46
N LEU A 202 -2.20 -0.41 -5.05
CA LEU A 202 -2.05 -1.85 -4.85
C LEU A 202 -1.95 -2.09 -3.34
N MET A 203 -3.00 -2.66 -2.76
CA MET A 203 -3.09 -2.93 -1.34
C MET A 203 -3.00 -4.43 -1.07
N VAL A 204 -2.23 -4.83 -0.08
CA VAL A 204 -2.32 -6.17 0.49
C VAL A 204 -3.01 -6.08 1.84
N THR A 205 -3.98 -6.96 2.07
CA THR A 205 -4.75 -7.00 3.31
C THR A 205 -5.39 -8.36 3.53
N HIS A 206 -5.72 -8.67 4.78
CA HIS A 206 -6.60 -9.79 5.13
C HIS A 206 -8.00 -9.32 5.54
N ASN A 207 -8.24 -8.00 5.59
CA ASN A 207 -9.51 -7.41 6.01
C ASN A 207 -10.46 -7.23 4.81
N MET A 208 -11.45 -8.12 4.70
CA MET A 208 -12.41 -8.11 3.59
C MET A 208 -13.39 -6.92 3.64
N GLY A 209 -13.64 -6.35 4.82
CA GLY A 209 -14.43 -5.12 4.95
C GLY A 209 -13.74 -3.92 4.29
N VAL A 210 -12.41 -3.85 4.36
CA VAL A 210 -11.61 -2.84 3.63
C VAL A 210 -11.66 -3.12 2.12
N VAL A 211 -11.53 -4.39 1.72
CA VAL A 211 -11.61 -4.80 0.30
C VAL A 211 -12.95 -4.37 -0.30
N ALA A 212 -14.06 -4.68 0.36
CA ALA A 212 -15.41 -4.33 -0.10
C ALA A 212 -15.62 -2.82 -0.29
N GLN A 213 -14.92 -1.99 0.50
CA GLN A 213 -15.04 -0.53 0.44
C GLN A 213 -14.09 0.14 -0.56
N MET A 214 -12.98 -0.53 -0.91
CA MET A 214 -11.87 0.10 -1.63
C MET A 214 -11.59 -0.50 -3.00
N ALA A 215 -11.76 -1.84 -3.15
CA ALA A 215 -11.26 -2.55 -4.30
C ALA A 215 -12.11 -2.37 -5.56
N ASP A 216 -11.45 -2.13 -6.70
CA ASP A 216 -12.03 -2.32 -8.03
C ASP A 216 -11.78 -3.76 -8.50
N LYS A 217 -10.59 -4.31 -8.19
CA LYS A 217 -10.22 -5.71 -8.46
C LYS A 217 -9.62 -6.38 -7.23
N VAL A 218 -9.77 -7.68 -7.18
CA VAL A 218 -9.25 -8.51 -6.08
C VAL A 218 -8.49 -9.70 -6.64
N GLY A 219 -7.32 -9.93 -6.07
CA GLY A 219 -6.54 -11.14 -6.25
C GLY A 219 -6.44 -11.92 -4.96
N VAL A 220 -6.70 -13.22 -5.01
CA VAL A 220 -6.61 -14.10 -3.84
C VAL A 220 -5.32 -14.90 -3.90
N MET A 221 -4.44 -14.68 -2.92
CA MET A 221 -3.18 -15.40 -2.80
C MET A 221 -3.25 -16.51 -1.75
N LYS A 222 -2.78 -17.71 -2.14
CA LYS A 222 -2.59 -18.85 -1.25
C LYS A 222 -1.27 -19.54 -1.54
N SER A 223 -0.45 -19.78 -0.52
CA SER A 223 0.83 -20.49 -0.64
C SER A 223 1.69 -19.99 -1.82
N GLY A 224 1.84 -18.70 -1.95
CA GLY A 224 2.66 -18.06 -2.98
C GLY A 224 2.02 -17.93 -4.37
N LYS A 225 0.83 -18.46 -4.60
CA LYS A 225 0.14 -18.45 -5.90
C LYS A 225 -1.05 -17.51 -5.87
N LEU A 226 -1.32 -16.84 -6.98
CA LEU A 226 -2.58 -16.14 -7.22
C LEU A 226 -3.59 -17.19 -7.73
N ILE A 227 -4.54 -17.59 -6.88
CA ILE A 227 -5.47 -18.68 -7.16
C ILE A 227 -6.81 -18.21 -7.73
N GLU A 228 -7.13 -16.93 -7.54
CA GLU A 228 -8.32 -16.32 -8.10
C GLU A 228 -8.07 -14.83 -8.36
N TRP A 229 -8.63 -14.31 -9.46
CA TRP A 229 -8.48 -12.92 -9.89
C TRP A 229 -9.74 -12.47 -10.59
N GLY A 230 -10.29 -11.31 -10.21
CA GLY A 230 -11.49 -10.75 -10.83
C GLY A 230 -11.82 -9.36 -10.31
N THR A 231 -12.96 -8.84 -10.70
CA THR A 231 -13.54 -7.63 -10.10
C THR A 231 -13.89 -7.87 -8.64
N ALA A 232 -13.98 -6.80 -7.85
CA ALA A 232 -14.38 -6.93 -6.45
C ALA A 232 -15.76 -7.58 -6.32
N GLU A 233 -16.71 -7.26 -7.20
CA GLU A 233 -18.05 -7.88 -7.22
C GLU A 233 -18.00 -9.39 -7.46
N GLU A 234 -17.22 -9.84 -8.46
CA GLU A 234 -17.07 -11.27 -8.75
C GLU A 234 -16.49 -12.05 -7.57
N ILE A 235 -15.39 -11.56 -7.00
CA ILE A 235 -14.68 -12.27 -5.92
C ILE A 235 -15.47 -12.24 -4.61
N LEU A 236 -16.14 -11.14 -4.28
CA LEU A 236 -16.89 -11.00 -3.04
C LEU A 236 -18.24 -11.73 -3.07
N SER A 237 -18.93 -11.68 -4.22
CA SER A 237 -20.31 -12.21 -4.33
C SER A 237 -20.37 -13.60 -4.92
N HIS A 238 -19.44 -13.95 -5.83
CA HIS A 238 -19.47 -15.20 -6.59
C HIS A 238 -18.10 -15.90 -6.64
N PRO A 239 -17.44 -16.13 -5.50
CA PRO A 239 -16.13 -16.78 -5.46
C PRO A 239 -16.21 -18.20 -6.04
N VAL A 240 -15.23 -18.55 -6.87
CA VAL A 240 -15.16 -19.86 -7.53
C VAL A 240 -14.33 -20.85 -6.71
N HIS A 241 -13.15 -20.40 -6.27
CA HIS A 241 -12.23 -21.27 -5.55
C HIS A 241 -12.69 -21.53 -4.10
N ASP A 242 -12.61 -22.78 -3.63
CA ASP A 242 -13.08 -23.15 -2.27
C ASP A 242 -12.39 -22.37 -1.15
N TYR A 243 -11.11 -22.07 -1.30
CA TYR A 243 -10.40 -21.21 -0.34
C TYR A 243 -10.97 -19.80 -0.28
N THR A 244 -11.33 -19.21 -1.42
CA THR A 244 -11.96 -17.89 -1.48
C THR A 244 -13.34 -17.93 -0.80
N LYS A 245 -14.15 -18.96 -1.06
CA LYS A 245 -15.43 -19.17 -0.36
C LYS A 245 -15.25 -19.25 1.16
N MET A 246 -14.22 -19.98 1.61
CA MET A 246 -13.89 -20.05 3.03
C MET A 246 -13.53 -18.68 3.60
N LEU A 247 -12.69 -17.90 2.92
CA LEU A 247 -12.33 -16.53 3.35
C LEU A 247 -13.58 -15.64 3.47
N MET A 248 -14.48 -15.69 2.48
CA MET A 248 -15.72 -14.90 2.49
C MET A 248 -16.66 -15.33 3.62
N SER A 249 -16.80 -16.62 3.89
CA SER A 249 -17.67 -17.12 4.97
C SER A 249 -17.23 -16.68 6.38
N CYS A 250 -15.94 -16.43 6.58
CA CYS A 250 -15.45 -15.89 7.84
C CYS A 250 -15.87 -14.44 8.08
N VAL A 251 -16.05 -13.66 7.03
CA VAL A 251 -16.49 -12.25 7.12
C VAL A 251 -17.97 -12.14 7.46
N LEU A 252 -18.81 -12.92 6.76
CA LEU A 252 -20.26 -12.92 6.97
C LEU A 252 -20.66 -13.34 8.41
N ARG A 253 -19.83 -14.17 9.08
CA ARG A 253 -20.10 -14.55 10.47
C ARG A 253 -19.81 -13.45 11.48
N MET A 254 -18.85 -12.58 11.21
CA MET A 254 -18.57 -11.43 12.10
C MET A 254 -19.67 -10.37 12.07
N GLU A 255 -20.34 -10.17 10.92
CA GLU A 255 -21.44 -9.21 10.79
C GLU A 255 -22.75 -9.69 11.45
N THR A 256 -22.92 -11.01 11.63
CA THR A 256 -24.13 -11.57 12.29
C THR A 256 -23.99 -11.77 13.79
N GLU A 257 -22.82 -11.61 14.38
CA GLU A 257 -22.60 -11.68 15.83
C GLU A 257 -22.66 -10.31 16.52
N ASP A 258 -22.72 -9.21 15.76
CA ASP A 258 -22.82 -7.83 16.25
C ASP A 258 -24.26 -7.24 16.18
N GLU A 259 -25.30 -8.06 15.86
CA GLU A 259 -26.72 -7.73 16.00
C GLU A 259 -27.31 -8.38 17.28
#